data_59a3884bd6ff23e1cb07365b1a9f6cdd
#
_entry.id   59a3884bd6ff23e1cb07365b1a9f6cdd
#
_cell.length_a   1.000
_cell.length_b   1.000
_cell.length_c   1.000
_cell.angle_alpha   90.00
_cell.angle_beta   90.00
_cell.angle_gamma   90.00
#
_symmetry.space_group_name_H-M   'P 1'
#
loop_
_entity.id
_entity.type
_entity.pdbx_description
1 polymer ?
#
loop_
_entity_poly.entity_id
_entity_poly.type
_entity_poly.pdbx_seq_one_letter_code
_entity_poly.pdbx_strand_id
1 'polypeptide(L)'
;MKTSLVLLTVLLLGGSSAGAMAAATPEGAQRLTAALQAYLTAGPGVVTVTPAGDAYAVKIDAAPFFAKIKEPGFSASVTPFEFTLADQGGGQWKFDQDQPIAYSFKAEGTLDMNCKISSIKGTGIFDEAIGGFASQTVDLTGMTCDETLTEQGKTTKIGISIATMHVATALTAAGAGADGSGKLTLTDFKETVSTAAGETAGSPPMDFTLAAPSLSEDFTGKGLKIRASLELVAWAVAHPGPDAVKAAQAEFKDKLRAVLPVFQNISAVVSMDKVTVGTMMGEAGIDKLGITVEANGVVAEGKLREAFTVDGLRLPQGLIPPFATDLLPSHFTIDFNVSDFDLAAPAKLALDNLDMSKEPQLAPEIEAQLTAAIMPKGSVSIGLGPSEIVAKLYDLKAEGSMTAGPMSMPAGRATITLKGLDEVMAALQAAPPEMGMQQMAPMVIVAKGMAKAGADGTLTWIVESTPQGGVLVNGVDVTKMGGQ
;
A
#
# COMPACT_ATOMS: atom_id res chain seq x y z
N MET A 1 4.88 6.73 -14.19
CA MET A 1 3.58 6.03 -14.39
C MET A 1 3.53 4.88 -13.41
N LYS A 2 2.58 4.89 -12.46
CA LYS A 2 2.45 3.80 -11.48
C LYS A 2 1.76 2.64 -12.18
N THR A 3 2.47 1.57 -12.45
CA THR A 3 1.91 0.33 -13.00
C THR A 3 1.20 -0.40 -11.87
N SER A 4 -0.10 -0.15 -11.71
CA SER A 4 -0.96 -0.96 -10.85
C SER A 4 -1.21 -2.29 -11.55
N LEU A 5 -0.70 -3.38 -10.99
CA LEU A 5 -1.05 -4.74 -11.37
C LEU A 5 -2.54 -4.93 -11.04
N VAL A 6 -3.41 -4.77 -12.03
CA VAL A 6 -4.84 -5.04 -11.89
C VAL A 6 -5.02 -6.55 -11.83
N LEU A 7 -5.26 -7.08 -10.63
CA LEU A 7 -5.72 -8.44 -10.45
C LEU A 7 -7.08 -8.56 -11.15
N LEU A 8 -7.13 -9.37 -12.20
CA LEU A 8 -8.33 -9.62 -13.01
C LEU A 8 -9.32 -10.43 -12.17
N THR A 9 -10.25 -9.77 -11.49
CA THR A 9 -11.36 -10.44 -10.82
C THR A 9 -12.54 -10.52 -11.81
N VAL A 10 -12.80 -11.71 -12.32
CA VAL A 10 -13.88 -11.98 -13.27
C VAL A 10 -15.17 -12.26 -12.51
N LEU A 11 -16.23 -11.50 -12.78
CA LEU A 11 -17.57 -11.69 -12.23
C LEU A 11 -18.48 -12.40 -13.24
N LEU A 12 -19.17 -13.39 -12.77
CA LEU A 12 -20.21 -14.11 -13.50
C LEU A 12 -21.59 -13.80 -12.90
N LEU A 13 -22.51 -13.31 -13.68
CA LEU A 13 -23.91 -13.13 -13.30
C LEU A 13 -24.76 -14.20 -13.97
N GLY A 14 -25.47 -14.92 -13.20
CA GLY A 14 -26.23 -15.92 -13.68
C GLY A 14 -27.46 -16.51 -13.41
N GLY A 15 -28.23 -16.96 -12.91
CA GLY A 15 -29.51 -17.70 -12.97
C GLY A 15 -29.44 -19.01 -12.20
N SER A 16 -30.05 -18.99 -11.01
CA SER A 16 -30.17 -20.14 -10.11
C SER A 16 -31.01 -21.29 -10.72
N SER A 17 -30.39 -22.45 -10.83
CA SER A 17 -31.11 -23.75 -10.80
C SER A 17 -30.25 -24.72 -9.97
N ALA A 18 -30.80 -25.14 -8.85
CA ALA A 18 -30.26 -26.25 -8.09
C ALA A 18 -30.43 -27.54 -8.92
N GLY A 19 -29.32 -28.11 -9.34
CA GLY A 19 -29.30 -29.35 -10.12
C GLY A 19 -27.90 -29.88 -10.20
N ALA A 20 -27.72 -31.19 -10.23
CA ALA A 20 -26.49 -31.94 -10.41
C ALA A 20 -25.50 -31.21 -11.33
N MET A 21 -24.17 -31.34 -11.06
CA MET A 21 -23.12 -30.79 -11.91
C MET A 21 -23.47 -31.04 -13.38
N ALA A 22 -23.91 -29.99 -14.08
CA ALA A 22 -24.34 -30.12 -15.46
C ALA A 22 -23.09 -30.04 -16.34
N ALA A 23 -22.93 -30.97 -17.26
CA ALA A 23 -21.90 -30.92 -18.29
C ALA A 23 -21.90 -29.54 -18.95
N ALA A 24 -20.71 -29.02 -19.25
CA ALA A 24 -20.59 -27.73 -19.91
C ALA A 24 -21.24 -27.79 -21.31
N THR A 25 -22.08 -26.80 -21.63
CA THR A 25 -22.84 -26.74 -22.88
C THR A 25 -22.38 -25.59 -23.77
N PRO A 26 -22.59 -25.69 -25.12
CA PRO A 26 -22.31 -24.58 -26.01
C PRO A 26 -23.07 -23.31 -25.64
N GLU A 27 -24.34 -23.43 -25.21
CA GLU A 27 -25.18 -22.31 -24.78
C GLU A 27 -24.64 -21.66 -23.50
N GLY A 28 -24.14 -22.48 -22.55
CA GLY A 28 -23.43 -22.00 -21.35
C GLY A 28 -22.16 -21.24 -21.72
N ALA A 29 -21.37 -21.75 -22.62
CA ALA A 29 -20.16 -21.10 -23.12
C ALA A 29 -20.44 -19.74 -23.77
N GLN A 30 -21.53 -19.64 -24.58
CA GLN A 30 -21.93 -18.37 -25.17
C GLN A 30 -22.38 -17.34 -24.13
N ARG A 31 -23.13 -17.76 -23.09
CA ARG A 31 -23.52 -16.89 -21.98
C ARG A 31 -22.30 -16.38 -21.18
N LEU A 32 -21.37 -17.27 -20.86
CA LEU A 32 -20.13 -16.90 -20.18
C LEU A 32 -19.28 -15.95 -21.03
N THR A 33 -19.16 -16.22 -22.33
CA THR A 33 -18.46 -15.33 -23.27
C THR A 33 -19.07 -13.93 -23.23
N ALA A 34 -20.40 -13.81 -23.34
CA ALA A 34 -21.09 -12.54 -23.35
C ALA A 34 -20.93 -11.79 -22.00
N ALA A 35 -21.02 -12.51 -20.88
CA ALA A 35 -20.82 -11.94 -19.55
C ALA A 35 -19.39 -11.40 -19.38
N LEU A 36 -18.37 -12.20 -19.73
CA LEU A 36 -16.97 -11.79 -19.62
C LEU A 36 -16.63 -10.64 -20.57
N GLN A 37 -17.16 -10.64 -21.79
CA GLN A 37 -16.99 -9.55 -22.74
C GLN A 37 -17.61 -8.24 -22.22
N ALA A 38 -18.78 -8.31 -21.60
CA ALA A 38 -19.42 -7.13 -21.01
C ALA A 38 -18.58 -6.50 -19.90
N TYR A 39 -17.99 -7.32 -19.02
CA TYR A 39 -17.12 -6.83 -17.95
C TYR A 39 -15.79 -6.27 -18.44
N LEU A 40 -15.21 -6.92 -19.45
CA LEU A 40 -13.92 -6.49 -20.01
C LEU A 40 -14.10 -5.37 -21.05
N THR A 41 -15.37 -4.98 -21.38
CA THR A 41 -15.71 -4.15 -22.54
C THR A 41 -14.97 -4.61 -23.81
N ALA A 42 -14.83 -5.92 -23.90
CA ALA A 42 -13.96 -6.57 -24.87
C ALA A 42 -14.69 -6.71 -26.22
N GLY A 43 -14.01 -6.29 -27.28
CA GLY A 43 -14.43 -6.60 -28.63
C GLY A 43 -14.30 -8.11 -28.96
N PRO A 44 -14.80 -8.52 -30.13
CA PRO A 44 -14.65 -9.90 -30.58
C PRO A 44 -13.20 -10.39 -30.56
N GLY A 45 -12.99 -11.65 -30.17
CA GLY A 45 -11.67 -12.29 -30.16
C GLY A 45 -10.85 -12.11 -28.87
N VAL A 46 -11.27 -11.23 -27.96
CA VAL A 46 -10.58 -11.04 -26.66
C VAL A 46 -10.92 -12.16 -25.68
N VAL A 47 -12.18 -12.56 -25.61
CA VAL A 47 -12.65 -13.64 -24.74
C VAL A 47 -13.18 -14.78 -25.59
N THR A 48 -12.69 -15.99 -25.30
CA THR A 48 -13.19 -17.23 -25.88
C THR A 48 -13.53 -18.19 -24.77
N VAL A 49 -14.73 -18.77 -24.78
CA VAL A 49 -15.16 -19.81 -23.84
C VAL A 49 -15.59 -21.03 -24.66
N THR A 50 -15.07 -22.20 -24.30
CA THR A 50 -15.43 -23.47 -24.95
C THR A 50 -15.76 -24.52 -23.90
N PRO A 51 -16.77 -25.39 -24.13
CA PRO A 51 -17.01 -26.54 -23.28
C PRO A 51 -15.80 -27.49 -23.27
N ALA A 52 -15.43 -27.97 -22.09
CA ALA A 52 -14.31 -28.88 -21.87
C ALA A 52 -14.68 -29.92 -20.79
N GLY A 53 -15.42 -30.95 -21.16
CA GLY A 53 -15.97 -31.92 -20.20
C GLY A 53 -17.02 -31.30 -19.29
N ASP A 54 -16.78 -31.34 -17.99
CA ASP A 54 -17.67 -30.75 -16.96
C ASP A 54 -17.35 -29.27 -16.67
N ALA A 55 -16.38 -28.69 -17.37
CA ALA A 55 -15.92 -27.33 -17.17
C ALA A 55 -15.92 -26.53 -18.48
N TYR A 56 -15.79 -25.24 -18.37
CA TYR A 56 -15.57 -24.31 -19.47
C TYR A 56 -14.10 -23.90 -19.50
N ALA A 57 -13.43 -24.11 -20.61
CA ALA A 57 -12.11 -23.55 -20.87
C ALA A 57 -12.28 -22.10 -21.31
N VAL A 58 -11.67 -21.19 -20.59
CA VAL A 58 -11.72 -19.75 -20.82
C VAL A 58 -10.33 -19.27 -21.26
N LYS A 59 -10.32 -18.51 -22.35
CA LYS A 59 -9.11 -17.84 -22.84
C LYS A 59 -9.38 -16.34 -22.95
N ILE A 60 -8.50 -15.53 -22.38
CA ILE A 60 -8.50 -14.07 -22.48
C ILE A 60 -7.24 -13.66 -23.23
N ASP A 61 -7.39 -13.06 -24.40
CA ASP A 61 -6.29 -12.64 -25.27
C ASP A 61 -6.28 -11.11 -25.39
N ALA A 62 -5.20 -10.49 -24.95
CA ALA A 62 -5.05 -9.03 -25.01
C ALA A 62 -4.54 -8.52 -26.37
N ALA A 63 -4.11 -9.39 -27.28
CA ALA A 63 -3.56 -8.99 -28.57
C ALA A 63 -4.51 -8.10 -29.40
N PRO A 64 -5.86 -8.33 -29.42
CA PRO A 64 -6.79 -7.44 -30.11
C PRO A 64 -6.87 -6.02 -29.56
N PHE A 65 -6.54 -5.81 -28.28
CA PHE A 65 -6.45 -4.46 -27.70
C PHE A 65 -5.19 -3.76 -28.20
N PHE A 66 -4.05 -4.43 -28.13
CA PHE A 66 -2.77 -3.85 -28.57
C PHE A 66 -2.75 -3.54 -30.07
N ALA A 67 -3.43 -4.35 -30.88
CA ALA A 67 -3.55 -4.10 -32.33
C ALA A 67 -4.27 -2.77 -32.70
N LYS A 68 -5.03 -2.18 -31.75
CA LYS A 68 -5.69 -0.89 -31.93
C LYS A 68 -4.78 0.28 -31.66
N ILE A 69 -3.69 0.10 -30.94
CA ILE A 69 -2.71 1.15 -30.63
C ILE A 69 -1.89 1.37 -31.89
N LYS A 70 -1.95 2.60 -32.44
CA LYS A 70 -1.29 2.98 -33.68
C LYS A 70 -0.09 3.90 -33.47
N GLU A 71 0.40 3.98 -32.24
CA GLU A 71 1.57 4.80 -31.91
C GLU A 71 2.82 4.22 -32.58
N PRO A 72 3.56 5.00 -33.39
CA PRO A 72 4.80 4.56 -34.01
C PRO A 72 5.82 4.10 -32.95
N GLY A 73 6.46 2.95 -33.20
CA GLY A 73 7.45 2.38 -32.27
C GLY A 73 6.85 1.69 -31.04
N PHE A 74 5.52 1.61 -30.90
CA PHE A 74 4.87 0.83 -29.87
C PHE A 74 4.69 -0.63 -30.30
N SER A 75 5.07 -1.56 -29.43
CA SER A 75 4.69 -2.98 -29.54
C SER A 75 4.42 -3.58 -28.17
N ALA A 76 3.47 -4.51 -28.11
CA ALA A 76 3.13 -5.23 -26.89
C ALA A 76 2.80 -6.69 -27.24
N SER A 77 3.19 -7.59 -26.36
CA SER A 77 2.84 -9.00 -26.42
C SER A 77 2.53 -9.49 -25.02
N VAL A 78 1.46 -10.27 -24.87
CA VAL A 78 1.08 -10.89 -23.59
C VAL A 78 0.60 -12.29 -23.91
N THR A 79 1.13 -13.30 -23.21
CA THR A 79 0.59 -14.66 -23.26
C THR A 79 -0.89 -14.64 -22.91
N PRO A 80 -1.79 -15.22 -23.71
CA PRO A 80 -3.19 -15.32 -23.35
C PRO A 80 -3.37 -15.98 -22.00
N PHE A 81 -4.29 -15.43 -21.20
CA PHE A 81 -4.60 -15.96 -19.89
C PHE A 81 -5.65 -17.08 -20.04
N GLU A 82 -5.28 -18.31 -19.64
CA GLU A 82 -6.10 -19.49 -19.82
C GLU A 82 -6.42 -20.13 -18.46
N PHE A 83 -7.69 -20.49 -18.25
CA PHE A 83 -8.15 -21.12 -17.02
C PHE A 83 -9.44 -21.92 -17.30
N THR A 84 -9.85 -22.74 -16.34
CA THR A 84 -11.13 -23.46 -16.40
C THR A 84 -12.10 -22.97 -15.34
N LEU A 85 -13.40 -23.03 -15.66
CA LEU A 85 -14.50 -22.77 -14.76
C LEU A 85 -15.44 -23.97 -14.75
N ALA A 86 -15.68 -24.57 -13.56
CA ALA A 86 -16.67 -25.63 -13.38
C ALA A 86 -17.77 -25.15 -12.46
N ASP A 87 -19.03 -25.27 -12.90
CA ASP A 87 -20.22 -24.90 -12.13
C ASP A 87 -20.36 -25.85 -10.93
N GLN A 88 -20.39 -25.28 -9.72
CA GLN A 88 -20.59 -26.01 -8.46
C GLN A 88 -22.03 -25.91 -7.98
N GLY A 89 -22.89 -25.20 -8.74
CA GLY A 89 -24.24 -24.85 -8.32
C GLY A 89 -24.29 -23.68 -7.33
N GLY A 90 -25.47 -23.10 -7.16
CA GLY A 90 -25.67 -22.00 -6.20
C GLY A 90 -24.91 -20.70 -6.51
N GLY A 91 -24.45 -20.49 -7.74
CA GLY A 91 -23.65 -19.34 -8.13
C GLY A 91 -22.17 -19.45 -7.75
N GLN A 92 -21.70 -20.67 -7.46
CA GLN A 92 -20.30 -20.95 -7.18
C GLN A 92 -19.63 -21.62 -8.37
N TRP A 93 -18.40 -21.23 -8.63
CA TRP A 93 -17.57 -21.71 -9.75
C TRP A 93 -16.20 -22.11 -9.26
N LYS A 94 -15.82 -23.37 -9.54
CA LYS A 94 -14.47 -23.82 -9.33
C LYS A 94 -13.58 -23.24 -10.43
N PHE A 95 -12.52 -22.55 -10.04
CA PHE A 95 -11.51 -21.98 -10.91
C PHE A 95 -10.22 -22.79 -10.79
N ASP A 96 -9.64 -23.17 -11.93
CA ASP A 96 -8.32 -23.80 -11.99
C ASP A 96 -7.50 -23.19 -13.15
N GLN A 97 -6.21 -22.91 -12.88
CA GLN A 97 -5.25 -22.37 -13.82
C GLN A 97 -3.88 -23.03 -13.62
N ASP A 98 -3.19 -23.35 -14.70
CA ASP A 98 -1.79 -23.82 -14.69
C ASP A 98 -1.14 -23.48 -16.03
N GLN A 99 -0.32 -22.41 -16.07
CA GLN A 99 0.36 -21.98 -17.29
C GLN A 99 1.61 -21.13 -17.00
N PRO A 100 2.60 -21.06 -17.91
CA PRO A 100 3.58 -20.00 -17.94
C PRO A 100 2.94 -18.71 -18.50
N ILE A 101 3.48 -17.56 -18.09
CA ILE A 101 3.09 -16.26 -18.63
C ILE A 101 4.35 -15.49 -19.05
N ALA A 102 4.28 -14.87 -20.22
CA ALA A 102 5.28 -13.92 -20.68
C ALA A 102 4.56 -12.65 -21.20
N TYR A 103 5.13 -11.50 -20.93
CA TYR A 103 4.66 -10.27 -21.52
C TYR A 103 5.82 -9.33 -21.83
N SER A 104 5.65 -8.55 -22.88
CA SER A 104 6.63 -7.54 -23.29
C SER A 104 5.90 -6.27 -23.72
N PHE A 105 6.52 -5.13 -23.41
CA PHE A 105 6.08 -3.84 -23.86
C PHE A 105 7.28 -3.04 -24.36
N LYS A 106 7.13 -2.43 -25.51
CA LYS A 106 8.16 -1.58 -26.08
C LYS A 106 7.55 -0.27 -26.61
N ALA A 107 8.14 0.84 -26.20
CA ALA A 107 7.91 2.14 -26.80
C ALA A 107 9.28 2.67 -27.22
N GLU A 108 9.49 2.84 -28.53
CA GLU A 108 10.80 3.18 -29.08
C GLU A 108 11.38 4.44 -28.46
N GLY A 109 12.62 4.36 -27.99
CA GLY A 109 13.34 5.47 -27.36
C GLY A 109 12.93 5.77 -25.91
N THR A 110 11.95 5.06 -25.31
CA THR A 110 11.51 5.34 -23.94
C THR A 110 11.45 4.12 -23.03
N LEU A 111 10.91 2.98 -23.53
CA LEU A 111 10.67 1.79 -22.71
C LEU A 111 10.95 0.52 -23.52
N ASP A 112 11.67 -0.41 -22.92
CA ASP A 112 11.74 -1.82 -23.36
C ASP A 112 11.61 -2.69 -22.10
N MET A 113 10.51 -3.44 -21.97
CA MET A 113 10.21 -4.29 -20.82
C MET A 113 9.88 -5.70 -21.26
N ASN A 114 10.52 -6.70 -20.65
CA ASN A 114 10.33 -8.11 -20.92
C ASN A 114 10.21 -8.87 -19.60
N CYS A 115 9.06 -9.49 -19.36
CA CYS A 115 8.78 -10.23 -18.14
C CYS A 115 8.35 -11.65 -18.45
N LYS A 116 8.77 -12.59 -17.61
CA LYS A 116 8.44 -14.02 -17.70
C LYS A 116 8.10 -14.56 -16.32
N ILE A 117 7.12 -15.43 -16.28
CA ILE A 117 6.72 -16.23 -15.12
C ILE A 117 6.75 -17.68 -15.59
N SER A 118 7.61 -18.51 -14.99
CA SER A 118 7.82 -19.91 -15.42
C SER A 118 6.58 -20.76 -15.18
N SER A 119 5.86 -20.53 -14.11
CA SER A 119 4.57 -21.19 -13.82
C SER A 119 3.72 -20.28 -12.95
N ILE A 120 2.44 -20.21 -13.26
CA ILE A 120 1.40 -19.69 -12.39
C ILE A 120 0.31 -20.76 -12.26
N LYS A 121 0.06 -21.22 -11.02
CA LYS A 121 -0.98 -22.17 -10.68
C LYS A 121 -1.98 -21.50 -9.77
N GLY A 122 -3.23 -21.50 -10.16
CA GLY A 122 -4.32 -20.91 -9.39
C GLY A 122 -5.45 -21.91 -9.22
N THR A 123 -6.00 -22.01 -8.03
CA THR A 123 -7.26 -22.74 -7.78
C THR A 123 -8.11 -21.97 -6.79
N GLY A 124 -9.43 -22.09 -6.88
CA GLY A 124 -10.31 -21.42 -5.97
C GLY A 124 -11.78 -21.66 -6.27
N ILE A 125 -12.61 -21.12 -5.40
CA ILE A 125 -14.08 -21.06 -5.56
C ILE A 125 -14.47 -19.60 -5.70
N PHE A 126 -14.89 -19.22 -6.89
CA PHE A 126 -15.53 -17.93 -7.13
C PHE A 126 -16.99 -17.98 -6.72
N ASP A 127 -17.49 -16.98 -6.01
CA ASP A 127 -18.87 -16.89 -5.54
C ASP A 127 -19.52 -15.61 -6.10
N GLU A 128 -20.56 -15.79 -6.91
CA GLU A 128 -21.29 -14.69 -7.54
C GLU A 128 -21.96 -13.75 -6.52
N ALA A 129 -22.39 -14.27 -5.37
CA ALA A 129 -23.03 -13.45 -4.35
C ALA A 129 -22.06 -12.47 -3.71
N ILE A 130 -20.80 -12.88 -3.51
CA ILE A 130 -19.71 -12.03 -3.02
C ILE A 130 -19.19 -11.14 -4.15
N GLY A 131 -19.20 -11.65 -5.38
CA GLY A 131 -18.52 -11.06 -6.53
C GLY A 131 -16.99 -11.23 -6.44
N GLY A 132 -16.53 -12.33 -5.82
CA GLY A 132 -15.12 -12.60 -5.60
C GLY A 132 -14.86 -14.06 -5.22
N PHE A 133 -13.60 -14.39 -4.94
CA PHE A 133 -13.24 -15.75 -4.56
C PHE A 133 -13.56 -16.00 -3.07
N ALA A 134 -14.52 -16.90 -2.80
CA ALA A 134 -14.78 -17.41 -1.46
C ALA A 134 -13.53 -18.10 -0.88
N SER A 135 -12.72 -18.74 -1.74
CA SER A 135 -11.38 -19.22 -1.42
C SER A 135 -10.52 -19.22 -2.68
N GLN A 136 -9.24 -18.86 -2.55
CA GLN A 136 -8.30 -18.89 -3.66
C GLN A 136 -6.89 -19.15 -3.13
N THR A 137 -6.13 -19.95 -3.88
CA THR A 137 -4.68 -20.03 -3.77
C THR A 137 -4.05 -19.80 -5.14
N VAL A 138 -2.95 -19.06 -5.16
CA VAL A 138 -2.15 -18.83 -6.36
C VAL A 138 -0.69 -19.06 -6.01
N ASP A 139 -0.03 -19.93 -6.75
CA ASP A 139 1.40 -20.19 -6.67
C ASP A 139 2.07 -19.70 -7.96
N LEU A 140 3.06 -18.85 -7.82
CA LEU A 140 3.88 -18.35 -8.91
C LEU A 140 5.33 -18.78 -8.67
N THR A 141 6.00 -19.23 -9.72
CA THR A 141 7.42 -19.60 -9.66
C THR A 141 8.20 -18.97 -10.79
N GLY A 142 9.43 -18.55 -10.47
CA GLY A 142 10.40 -18.09 -11.46
C GLY A 142 9.96 -16.86 -12.24
N MET A 143 9.59 -15.80 -11.55
CA MET A 143 9.34 -14.50 -12.19
C MET A 143 10.66 -13.77 -12.42
N THR A 144 10.84 -13.28 -13.64
CA THR A 144 11.91 -12.34 -14.01
C THR A 144 11.33 -11.24 -14.86
N CYS A 145 11.80 -10.02 -14.65
CA CYS A 145 11.42 -8.86 -15.43
C CYS A 145 12.65 -7.98 -15.68
N ASP A 146 12.95 -7.74 -16.96
CA ASP A 146 14.00 -6.84 -17.38
C ASP A 146 13.35 -5.62 -18.03
N GLU A 147 13.68 -4.44 -17.52
CA GLU A 147 13.16 -3.18 -17.99
C GLU A 147 14.31 -2.23 -18.34
N THR A 148 14.19 -1.58 -19.46
CA THR A 148 15.10 -0.51 -19.89
C THR A 148 14.28 0.76 -20.12
N LEU A 149 14.54 1.77 -19.31
CA LEU A 149 13.93 3.10 -19.42
C LEU A 149 14.94 4.06 -20.03
N THR A 150 14.50 4.84 -21.01
CA THR A 150 15.31 5.93 -21.58
C THR A 150 14.55 7.24 -21.41
N GLU A 151 15.11 8.15 -20.67
CA GLU A 151 14.52 9.46 -20.42
C GLU A 151 15.61 10.54 -20.61
N GLN A 152 15.35 11.51 -21.48
CA GLN A 152 16.30 12.59 -21.79
C GLN A 152 17.70 12.10 -22.18
N GLY A 153 17.77 10.99 -22.93
CA GLY A 153 19.04 10.38 -23.36
C GLY A 153 19.75 9.56 -22.29
N LYS A 154 19.21 9.45 -21.07
CA LYS A 154 19.73 8.59 -20.02
C LYS A 154 19.01 7.25 -20.02
N THR A 155 19.79 6.19 -19.90
CA THR A 155 19.25 4.82 -19.85
C THR A 155 19.37 4.27 -18.44
N THR A 156 18.24 3.83 -17.87
CA THR A 156 18.16 3.07 -16.63
C THR A 156 17.71 1.64 -16.93
N LYS A 157 18.45 0.68 -16.43
CA LYS A 157 18.09 -0.74 -16.51
C LYS A 157 17.62 -1.21 -15.15
N ILE A 158 16.48 -1.88 -15.13
CA ILE A 158 15.88 -2.45 -13.93
C ILE A 158 15.68 -3.95 -14.18
N GLY A 159 16.22 -4.77 -13.29
CA GLY A 159 16.00 -6.22 -13.27
C GLY A 159 15.25 -6.59 -11.98
N ILE A 160 14.15 -7.32 -12.12
CA ILE A 160 13.38 -7.84 -10.98
C ILE A 160 13.34 -9.36 -11.08
N SER A 161 13.56 -10.05 -9.97
CA SER A 161 13.38 -11.49 -9.88
C SER A 161 12.69 -11.89 -8.58
N ILE A 162 11.86 -12.93 -8.65
CA ILE A 162 11.16 -13.56 -7.54
C ILE A 162 11.21 -15.08 -7.76
N ALA A 163 11.73 -15.83 -6.80
CA ALA A 163 11.79 -17.27 -6.92
C ALA A 163 10.40 -17.91 -6.79
N THR A 164 9.67 -17.58 -5.72
CA THR A 164 8.30 -18.04 -5.51
C THR A 164 7.43 -16.96 -4.93
N MET A 165 6.15 -16.99 -5.27
CA MET A 165 5.10 -16.22 -4.61
C MET A 165 3.91 -17.15 -4.36
N HIS A 166 3.41 -17.14 -3.14
CA HIS A 166 2.19 -17.84 -2.75
C HIS A 166 1.18 -16.82 -2.22
N VAL A 167 -0.03 -16.87 -2.74
CA VAL A 167 -1.16 -16.06 -2.28
C VAL A 167 -2.29 -16.99 -1.89
N ALA A 168 -2.82 -16.82 -0.68
CA ALA A 168 -4.04 -17.49 -0.24
C ALA A 168 -5.03 -16.44 0.25
N THR A 169 -6.28 -16.51 -0.21
CA THR A 169 -7.35 -15.60 0.19
C THR A 169 -8.61 -16.37 0.53
N ALA A 170 -9.37 -15.86 1.48
CA ALA A 170 -10.68 -16.38 1.84
C ALA A 170 -11.64 -15.21 2.09
N LEU A 171 -12.84 -15.29 1.49
CA LEU A 171 -13.92 -14.33 1.64
C LEU A 171 -15.18 -15.02 2.12
N THR A 172 -15.93 -14.35 2.97
CA THR A 172 -17.24 -14.81 3.45
C THR A 172 -18.23 -13.67 3.30
N ALA A 173 -19.41 -13.96 2.77
CA ALA A 173 -20.46 -12.96 2.65
C ALA A 173 -20.84 -12.38 4.03
N ALA A 174 -20.92 -11.06 4.13
CA ALA A 174 -21.22 -10.35 5.36
C ALA A 174 -22.15 -9.15 5.04
N GLY A 175 -23.43 -9.32 5.23
CA GLY A 175 -24.45 -8.32 4.88
C GLY A 175 -24.38 -7.93 3.40
N ALA A 176 -24.20 -6.64 3.12
CA ALA A 176 -24.06 -6.12 1.75
C ALA A 176 -22.58 -6.09 1.26
N GLY A 177 -21.68 -6.78 1.92
CA GLY A 177 -20.27 -6.88 1.59
C GLY A 177 -19.72 -8.25 1.90
N ALA A 178 -18.40 -8.34 2.10
CA ALA A 178 -17.71 -9.55 2.51
C ALA A 178 -16.68 -9.25 3.61
N ASP A 179 -16.49 -10.20 4.49
CA ASP A 179 -15.31 -10.24 5.37
C ASP A 179 -14.29 -11.19 4.74
N GLY A 180 -13.02 -10.89 4.93
CA GLY A 180 -11.99 -11.70 4.33
C GLY A 180 -10.63 -11.61 4.98
N SER A 181 -9.81 -12.57 4.62
CA SER A 181 -8.39 -12.60 4.95
C SER A 181 -7.57 -13.05 3.75
N GLY A 182 -6.33 -12.64 3.75
CA GLY A 182 -5.36 -13.04 2.73
C GLY A 182 -3.97 -13.18 3.33
N LYS A 183 -3.20 -14.07 2.75
CA LYS A 183 -1.77 -14.20 3.04
C LYS A 183 -1.01 -14.23 1.74
N LEU A 184 0.02 -13.39 1.66
CA LEU A 184 1.02 -13.43 0.60
C LEU A 184 2.36 -13.81 1.22
N THR A 185 3.08 -14.71 0.58
CA THR A 185 4.49 -14.98 0.89
C THR A 185 5.30 -14.94 -0.40
N LEU A 186 6.49 -14.37 -0.32
CA LEU A 186 7.39 -14.21 -1.44
C LEU A 186 8.80 -14.60 -1.00
N THR A 187 9.52 -15.32 -1.86
CA THR A 187 10.89 -15.73 -1.58
C THR A 187 11.86 -15.21 -2.63
N ASP A 188 13.07 -14.91 -2.19
CA ASP A 188 14.20 -14.51 -3.03
C ASP A 188 13.84 -13.35 -3.97
N PHE A 189 13.22 -12.31 -3.40
CA PHE A 189 13.03 -11.05 -4.12
C PHE A 189 14.37 -10.38 -4.34
N LYS A 190 14.63 -9.97 -5.58
CA LYS A 190 15.79 -9.16 -5.92
C LYS A 190 15.41 -8.14 -6.97
N GLU A 191 15.80 -6.91 -6.74
CA GLU A 191 15.73 -5.81 -7.70
C GLU A 191 17.14 -5.25 -7.93
N THR A 192 17.49 -5.01 -9.18
CA THR A 192 18.72 -4.34 -9.57
C THR A 192 18.39 -3.12 -10.41
N VAL A 193 18.98 -2.00 -10.09
CA VAL A 193 18.86 -0.77 -10.85
C VAL A 193 20.25 -0.32 -11.26
N SER A 194 20.46 -0.10 -12.56
CA SER A 194 21.73 0.40 -13.09
C SER A 194 21.45 1.61 -13.99
N THR A 195 22.06 2.74 -13.67
CA THR A 195 21.97 3.96 -14.50
C THR A 195 23.31 4.25 -15.13
N ALA A 196 23.30 4.48 -16.46
CA ALA A 196 24.51 4.95 -17.14
C ALA A 196 24.97 6.30 -16.57
N ALA A 197 26.29 6.54 -16.60
CA ALA A 197 26.86 7.86 -16.26
C ALA A 197 26.16 8.94 -17.06
N GLY A 198 25.67 9.98 -16.38
CA GLY A 198 25.02 11.11 -17.05
C GLY A 198 26.01 11.91 -17.88
N GLU A 199 25.56 12.51 -18.99
CA GLU A 199 26.38 13.44 -19.80
C GLU A 199 26.77 14.71 -19.04
N THR A 200 26.14 15.00 -17.90
CA THR A 200 26.56 16.08 -16.99
C THR A 200 27.81 15.64 -16.27
N ALA A 201 28.92 16.29 -16.55
CA ALA A 201 30.20 16.03 -15.88
C ALA A 201 30.01 16.03 -14.35
N GLY A 202 30.18 14.85 -13.73
CA GLY A 202 30.11 14.68 -12.28
C GLY A 202 28.99 13.78 -11.73
N SER A 203 28.10 13.23 -12.56
CA SER A 203 27.13 12.21 -12.09
C SER A 203 27.72 10.82 -12.32
N PRO A 204 28.21 10.11 -11.26
CA PRO A 204 28.70 8.75 -11.41
C PRO A 204 27.54 7.82 -11.82
N PRO A 205 27.83 6.71 -12.52
CA PRO A 205 26.85 5.64 -12.70
C PRO A 205 26.36 5.17 -11.31
N MET A 206 25.12 4.85 -11.19
CA MET A 206 24.54 4.37 -9.94
C MET A 206 24.07 2.94 -10.12
N ASP A 207 24.71 2.01 -9.43
CA ASP A 207 24.29 0.64 -9.33
C ASP A 207 23.70 0.39 -7.94
N PHE A 208 22.50 -0.13 -7.92
CA PHE A 208 21.74 -0.40 -6.71
C PHE A 208 21.17 -1.81 -6.79
N THR A 209 21.26 -2.55 -5.70
CA THR A 209 20.63 -3.86 -5.56
C THR A 209 19.83 -3.88 -4.27
N LEU A 210 18.54 -4.20 -4.36
CA LEU A 210 17.68 -4.50 -3.22
C LEU A 210 17.39 -6.00 -3.23
N ALA A 211 17.59 -6.68 -2.11
CA ALA A 211 17.23 -8.09 -1.96
C ALA A 211 16.53 -8.35 -0.64
N ALA A 212 15.55 -9.22 -0.67
CA ALA A 212 14.82 -9.72 0.50
C ALA A 212 14.57 -11.22 0.32
N PRO A 213 15.26 -12.10 1.07
CA PRO A 213 15.04 -13.55 0.98
C PRO A 213 13.63 -13.99 1.31
N SER A 214 12.93 -13.26 2.17
CA SER A 214 11.52 -13.51 2.47
C SER A 214 10.75 -12.20 2.66
N LEU A 215 9.51 -12.20 2.15
CA LEU A 215 8.48 -11.21 2.43
C LEU A 215 7.19 -11.95 2.72
N SER A 216 6.48 -11.54 3.75
CA SER A 216 5.12 -12.00 4.02
C SER A 216 4.20 -10.82 4.28
N GLU A 217 2.95 -10.95 3.84
CA GLU A 217 1.87 -10.04 4.18
C GLU A 217 0.67 -10.84 4.65
N ASP A 218 0.15 -10.49 5.81
CA ASP A 218 -1.13 -10.97 6.33
C ASP A 218 -2.13 -9.82 6.26
N PHE A 219 -3.23 -10.03 5.54
CA PHE A 219 -4.30 -9.07 5.34
C PHE A 219 -5.60 -9.56 5.94
N THR A 220 -6.36 -8.67 6.58
CA THR A 220 -7.75 -8.90 6.98
C THR A 220 -8.62 -7.71 6.60
N GLY A 221 -9.86 -7.98 6.21
CA GLY A 221 -10.81 -6.94 5.84
C GLY A 221 -12.22 -7.28 6.29
N LYS A 222 -12.97 -6.29 6.73
CA LYS A 222 -14.38 -6.42 7.10
C LYS A 222 -15.25 -5.48 6.30
N GLY A 223 -16.43 -5.94 5.93
CA GLY A 223 -17.42 -5.17 5.18
C GLY A 223 -16.91 -4.71 3.81
N LEU A 224 -16.04 -5.49 3.16
CA LEU A 224 -15.47 -5.20 1.85
C LEU A 224 -16.57 -5.11 0.79
N LYS A 225 -16.69 -3.99 0.10
CA LYS A 225 -17.70 -3.74 -0.95
C LYS A 225 -17.24 -4.25 -2.33
N ILE A 226 -16.78 -5.51 -2.40
CA ILE A 226 -16.11 -6.09 -3.57
C ILE A 226 -17.03 -5.98 -4.81
N ARG A 227 -18.23 -6.50 -4.75
CA ARG A 227 -19.18 -6.49 -5.87
C ARG A 227 -19.50 -5.08 -6.36
N ALA A 228 -19.84 -4.16 -5.43
CA ALA A 228 -20.13 -2.79 -5.78
C ALA A 228 -18.94 -2.07 -6.41
N SER A 229 -17.72 -2.34 -5.91
CA SER A 229 -16.47 -1.80 -6.47
C SER A 229 -16.23 -2.28 -7.90
N LEU A 230 -16.47 -3.57 -8.18
CA LEU A 230 -16.35 -4.13 -9.51
C LEU A 230 -17.42 -3.57 -10.48
N GLU A 231 -18.65 -3.39 -10.01
CA GLU A 231 -19.71 -2.75 -10.79
C GLU A 231 -19.38 -1.29 -11.13
N LEU A 232 -18.75 -0.54 -10.21
CA LEU A 232 -18.26 0.80 -10.48
C LEU A 232 -17.15 0.80 -11.53
N VAL A 233 -16.19 -0.14 -11.43
CA VAL A 233 -15.11 -0.28 -12.42
C VAL A 233 -15.68 -0.62 -13.79
N ALA A 234 -16.58 -1.60 -13.89
CA ALA A 234 -17.25 -1.96 -15.15
C ALA A 234 -18.01 -0.78 -15.75
N TRP A 235 -18.70 -0.01 -14.92
CA TRP A 235 -19.38 1.20 -15.34
C TRP A 235 -18.40 2.25 -15.89
N ALA A 236 -17.28 2.49 -15.19
CA ALA A 236 -16.26 3.45 -15.63
C ALA A 236 -15.63 3.06 -16.99
N VAL A 237 -15.41 1.77 -17.21
CA VAL A 237 -14.90 1.24 -18.49
C VAL A 237 -15.93 1.43 -19.62
N ALA A 238 -17.23 1.31 -19.32
CA ALA A 238 -18.29 1.55 -20.28
C ALA A 238 -18.52 3.04 -20.60
N HIS A 239 -18.01 3.95 -19.75
CA HIS A 239 -18.12 5.41 -19.91
C HIS A 239 -16.73 6.06 -20.04
N PRO A 240 -15.98 5.80 -21.11
CA PRO A 240 -14.63 6.30 -21.28
C PRO A 240 -14.62 7.82 -21.49
N GLY A 241 -13.88 8.52 -20.65
CA GLY A 241 -13.64 9.97 -20.76
C GLY A 241 -14.64 10.83 -19.98
N PRO A 242 -14.26 12.09 -19.74
CA PRO A 242 -14.99 13.02 -18.87
C PRO A 242 -16.42 13.31 -19.34
N ASP A 243 -16.62 13.42 -20.66
CA ASP A 243 -17.93 13.76 -21.22
C ASP A 243 -18.95 12.65 -21.05
N ALA A 244 -18.55 11.37 -21.17
CA ALA A 244 -19.41 10.23 -20.95
C ALA A 244 -19.82 10.14 -19.47
N VAL A 245 -18.89 10.34 -18.55
CA VAL A 245 -19.14 10.37 -17.09
C VAL A 245 -20.07 11.53 -16.75
N LYS A 246 -19.84 12.72 -17.32
CA LYS A 246 -20.67 13.89 -17.12
C LYS A 246 -22.11 13.67 -17.61
N ALA A 247 -22.30 13.05 -18.77
CA ALA A 247 -23.61 12.74 -19.31
C ALA A 247 -24.39 11.76 -18.43
N ALA A 248 -23.71 10.84 -17.74
CA ALA A 248 -24.28 9.82 -16.87
C ALA A 248 -24.02 10.09 -15.36
N GLN A 249 -23.84 11.36 -14.95
CA GLN A 249 -23.40 11.69 -13.58
C GLN A 249 -24.34 11.21 -12.48
N ALA A 250 -25.64 11.08 -12.72
CA ALA A 250 -26.58 10.55 -11.73
C ALA A 250 -26.27 9.08 -11.40
N GLU A 251 -26.07 8.27 -12.45
CA GLU A 251 -25.69 6.86 -12.31
C GLU A 251 -24.31 6.72 -11.66
N PHE A 252 -23.34 7.56 -12.04
CA PHE A 252 -22.04 7.61 -11.41
C PHE A 252 -22.13 7.84 -9.89
N LYS A 253 -22.92 8.84 -9.46
CA LYS A 253 -23.14 9.11 -8.04
C LYS A 253 -23.77 7.91 -7.31
N ASP A 254 -24.72 7.23 -7.94
CA ASP A 254 -25.36 6.07 -7.34
C ASP A 254 -24.41 4.88 -7.21
N LYS A 255 -23.56 4.65 -8.21
CA LYS A 255 -22.46 3.66 -8.13
C LYS A 255 -21.47 4.01 -7.01
N LEU A 256 -21.07 5.27 -6.87
CA LEU A 256 -20.21 5.71 -5.77
C LEU A 256 -20.86 5.50 -4.40
N ARG A 257 -22.14 5.84 -4.24
CA ARG A 257 -22.88 5.59 -3.00
C ARG A 257 -22.95 4.11 -2.64
N ALA A 258 -23.09 3.23 -3.64
CA ALA A 258 -23.14 1.78 -3.44
C ALA A 258 -21.79 1.20 -2.95
N VAL A 259 -20.69 1.79 -3.38
CA VAL A 259 -19.32 1.37 -2.97
C VAL A 259 -19.00 1.81 -1.54
N LEU A 260 -19.58 2.93 -1.07
CA LEU A 260 -19.28 3.43 0.28
C LEU A 260 -19.86 2.49 1.38
N PRO A 261 -19.10 2.27 2.45
CA PRO A 261 -17.83 2.89 2.86
C PRO A 261 -16.55 2.27 2.25
N VAL A 262 -16.60 1.52 1.18
CA VAL A 262 -15.57 0.72 0.52
C VAL A 262 -15.22 -0.53 1.34
N PHE A 263 -14.90 -0.33 2.60
CA PHE A 263 -14.71 -1.33 3.65
C PHE A 263 -15.06 -0.72 5.02
N GLN A 264 -15.31 -1.54 6.01
CA GLN A 264 -15.50 -1.08 7.39
C GLN A 264 -14.16 -1.01 8.13
N ASN A 265 -13.34 -2.03 7.96
CA ASN A 265 -12.01 -2.09 8.56
C ASN A 265 -11.08 -2.94 7.69
N ILE A 266 -9.81 -2.52 7.61
CA ILE A 266 -8.72 -3.33 7.06
C ILE A 266 -7.54 -3.33 8.02
N SER A 267 -6.79 -4.42 8.01
CA SER A 267 -5.49 -4.55 8.66
C SER A 267 -4.55 -5.30 7.73
N ALA A 268 -3.34 -4.78 7.57
CA ALA A 268 -2.26 -5.42 6.84
C ALA A 268 -1.00 -5.42 7.70
N VAL A 269 -0.34 -6.57 7.78
CA VAL A 269 0.95 -6.73 8.45
C VAL A 269 1.94 -7.28 7.44
N VAL A 270 2.93 -6.47 7.09
CA VAL A 270 4.04 -6.85 6.19
C VAL A 270 5.28 -7.13 7.02
N SER A 271 5.96 -8.21 6.72
CA SER A 271 7.26 -8.56 7.31
C SER A 271 8.25 -8.94 6.22
N MET A 272 9.46 -8.39 6.29
CA MET A 272 10.58 -8.74 5.43
C MET A 272 11.78 -9.10 6.29
N ASP A 273 12.43 -10.22 5.98
CA ASP A 273 13.61 -10.65 6.70
C ASP A 273 14.87 -10.45 5.85
N LYS A 274 15.97 -10.10 6.52
CA LYS A 274 17.31 -9.98 5.94
C LYS A 274 17.36 -9.12 4.67
N VAL A 275 16.65 -7.99 4.70
CA VAL A 275 16.68 -7.01 3.60
C VAL A 275 18.10 -6.49 3.45
N THR A 276 18.62 -6.49 2.23
CA THR A 276 19.94 -5.93 1.90
C THR A 276 19.85 -4.91 0.78
N VAL A 277 20.65 -3.88 0.88
CA VAL A 277 20.80 -2.81 -0.11
C VAL A 277 22.26 -2.73 -0.49
N GLY A 278 22.58 -3.23 -1.67
CA GLY A 278 23.94 -3.13 -2.25
C GLY A 278 24.09 -1.81 -3.01
N THR A 279 25.16 -1.09 -2.76
CA THR A 279 25.56 0.14 -3.44
C THR A 279 27.04 0.12 -3.76
N MET A 280 27.56 1.09 -4.53
CA MET A 280 29.00 1.26 -4.78
C MET A 280 29.82 1.52 -3.50
N MET A 281 29.17 1.98 -2.43
CA MET A 281 29.83 2.22 -1.13
C MET A 281 29.82 0.98 -0.22
N GLY A 282 29.25 -0.14 -0.67
CA GLY A 282 29.11 -1.38 0.10
C GLY A 282 27.64 -1.75 0.33
N GLU A 283 27.43 -2.76 1.17
CA GLU A 283 26.12 -3.31 1.49
C GLU A 283 25.62 -2.80 2.84
N ALA A 284 24.41 -2.24 2.84
CA ALA A 284 23.60 -2.00 4.03
C ALA A 284 22.59 -3.14 4.21
N GLY A 285 22.14 -3.38 5.43
CA GLY A 285 21.16 -4.43 5.70
C GLY A 285 20.29 -4.15 6.90
N ILE A 286 19.16 -4.84 6.94
CA ILE A 286 18.19 -4.86 8.04
C ILE A 286 17.85 -6.33 8.28
N ASP A 287 17.92 -6.79 9.53
CA ASP A 287 17.57 -8.19 9.84
C ASP A 287 16.08 -8.45 9.72
N LYS A 288 15.25 -7.48 10.13
CA LYS A 288 13.81 -7.54 9.98
C LYS A 288 13.22 -6.14 9.78
N LEU A 289 12.32 -6.01 8.83
CA LEU A 289 11.45 -4.86 8.62
C LEU A 289 10.00 -5.31 8.81
N GLY A 290 9.26 -4.63 9.70
CA GLY A 290 7.84 -4.83 9.93
C GLY A 290 7.06 -3.55 9.60
N ILE A 291 5.91 -3.70 8.92
CA ILE A 291 4.98 -2.60 8.68
C ILE A 291 3.59 -3.10 9.05
N THR A 292 2.90 -2.36 9.90
CA THR A 292 1.49 -2.62 10.23
C THR A 292 0.67 -1.42 9.80
N VAL A 293 -0.41 -1.68 9.06
CA VAL A 293 -1.39 -0.65 8.66
C VAL A 293 -2.77 -1.12 9.09
N GLU A 294 -3.47 -0.28 9.83
CA GLU A 294 -4.87 -0.49 10.19
C GLU A 294 -5.67 0.75 9.83
N ALA A 295 -6.79 0.56 9.15
CA ALA A 295 -7.66 1.67 8.79
C ALA A 295 -9.11 1.22 8.74
N ASN A 296 -10.02 2.12 9.06
CA ASN A 296 -11.41 1.98 8.63
C ASN A 296 -11.66 2.80 7.37
N GLY A 297 -12.73 2.47 6.65
CA GLY A 297 -13.06 3.08 5.36
C GLY A 297 -13.71 4.46 5.52
N VAL A 298 -14.62 4.77 4.57
CA VAL A 298 -15.36 6.05 4.58
C VAL A 298 -16.48 5.98 5.60
N VAL A 299 -16.15 6.16 6.87
CA VAL A 299 -17.07 6.06 8.03
C VAL A 299 -17.00 7.32 8.90
N ALA A 300 -17.96 7.47 9.81
CA ALA A 300 -18.07 8.64 10.69
C ALA A 300 -17.01 8.67 11.81
N GLU A 301 -16.49 7.49 12.21
CA GLU A 301 -15.46 7.38 13.25
C GLU A 301 -14.16 6.90 12.64
N GLY A 302 -13.49 7.81 11.91
CA GLY A 302 -12.26 7.54 11.19
C GLY A 302 -11.12 7.13 12.13
N LYS A 303 -10.38 6.09 11.74
CA LYS A 303 -9.17 5.60 12.40
C LYS A 303 -8.16 5.16 11.37
N LEU A 304 -6.92 5.57 11.57
CA LEU A 304 -5.75 5.13 10.81
C LEU A 304 -4.62 4.86 11.81
N ARG A 305 -3.94 3.74 11.67
CA ARG A 305 -2.71 3.43 12.40
C ARG A 305 -1.68 2.88 11.44
N GLU A 306 -0.46 3.33 11.60
CA GLU A 306 0.69 2.85 10.86
C GLU A 306 1.87 2.67 11.83
N ALA A 307 2.42 1.47 11.86
CA ALA A 307 3.57 1.17 12.70
C ALA A 307 4.70 0.56 11.85
N PHE A 308 5.92 1.03 12.12
CA PHE A 308 7.15 0.56 11.49
C PHE A 308 8.07 -0.03 12.54
N THR A 309 8.61 -1.21 12.27
CA THR A 309 9.61 -1.85 13.12
C THR A 309 10.82 -2.21 12.28
N VAL A 310 12.02 -1.90 12.78
CA VAL A 310 13.29 -2.28 12.16
C VAL A 310 14.17 -2.92 13.21
N ASP A 311 14.71 -4.08 12.88
CA ASP A 311 15.68 -4.81 13.69
C ASP A 311 16.99 -4.99 12.93
N GLY A 312 18.11 -4.91 13.63
CA GLY A 312 19.42 -5.30 13.13
C GLY A 312 19.92 -4.45 11.97
N LEU A 313 19.85 -3.11 12.10
CA LEU A 313 20.42 -2.20 11.10
C LEU A 313 21.93 -2.41 10.98
N ARG A 314 22.40 -2.70 9.78
CA ARG A 314 23.82 -2.82 9.41
C ARG A 314 24.13 -1.82 8.31
N LEU A 315 25.27 -1.15 8.44
CA LEU A 315 25.73 -0.17 7.46
C LEU A 315 27.12 -0.56 6.94
N PRO A 316 27.51 -0.12 5.72
CA PRO A 316 28.82 -0.39 5.17
C PRO A 316 29.94 0.07 6.08
N GLN A 317 31.03 -0.69 6.13
CA GLN A 317 32.21 -0.31 6.93
C GLN A 317 32.76 1.04 6.45
N GLY A 318 33.08 1.91 7.38
CA GLY A 318 33.65 3.24 7.10
C GLY A 318 32.63 4.32 6.81
N LEU A 319 31.34 3.98 6.64
CA LEU A 319 30.28 4.98 6.50
C LEU A 319 30.02 5.72 7.83
N ILE A 320 30.22 5.03 8.94
CA ILE A 320 30.01 5.57 10.28
C ILE A 320 31.33 5.70 11.00
N PRO A 321 31.58 6.87 11.60
CA PRO A 321 32.73 7.04 12.45
C PRO A 321 32.70 6.08 13.66
N PRO A 322 33.85 5.60 14.15
CA PRO A 322 33.92 4.62 15.24
C PRO A 322 33.15 5.02 16.53
N PHE A 323 33.14 6.31 16.87
CA PHE A 323 32.43 6.82 18.05
C PHE A 323 30.90 6.71 17.92
N ALA A 324 30.37 6.69 16.72
CA ALA A 324 28.91 6.64 16.43
C ALA A 324 28.39 5.21 16.28
N THR A 325 29.26 4.20 16.21
CA THR A 325 28.86 2.80 16.01
C THR A 325 27.92 2.30 17.10
N ASP A 326 28.22 2.63 18.37
CA ASP A 326 27.41 2.20 19.52
C ASP A 326 26.14 3.05 19.73
N LEU A 327 25.98 4.14 18.96
CA LEU A 327 24.78 4.98 18.91
C LEU A 327 23.78 4.49 17.86
N LEU A 328 24.17 3.59 16.96
CA LEU A 328 23.27 3.06 15.95
C LEU A 328 22.17 2.23 16.60
N PRO A 329 20.90 2.47 16.22
CA PRO A 329 19.82 1.62 16.69
C PRO A 329 19.97 0.17 16.21
N SER A 330 19.89 -0.77 17.14
CA SER A 330 19.72 -2.20 16.86
C SER A 330 18.25 -2.58 16.67
N HIS A 331 17.37 -1.78 17.27
CA HIS A 331 15.92 -1.89 17.14
C HIS A 331 15.29 -0.51 17.15
N PHE A 332 14.29 -0.28 16.30
CA PHE A 332 13.35 0.82 16.49
C PHE A 332 11.93 0.42 16.05
N THR A 333 10.96 0.94 16.77
CA THR A 333 9.54 0.90 16.44
C THR A 333 8.98 2.30 16.54
N ILE A 334 8.20 2.70 15.53
CA ILE A 334 7.44 3.95 15.54
C ILE A 334 6.00 3.59 15.19
N ASP A 335 5.05 4.00 16.04
CA ASP A 335 3.62 3.71 15.91
C ASP A 335 2.83 5.03 15.86
N PHE A 336 2.27 5.35 14.70
CA PHE A 336 1.45 6.53 14.50
C PHE A 336 -0.02 6.15 14.37
N ASN A 337 -0.90 6.97 14.95
CA ASN A 337 -2.32 6.83 14.74
C ASN A 337 -3.01 8.19 14.61
N VAL A 338 -4.09 8.21 13.83
CA VAL A 338 -4.99 9.35 13.70
C VAL A 338 -6.42 8.86 13.89
N SER A 339 -7.21 9.58 14.67
CA SER A 339 -8.61 9.26 14.94
C SER A 339 -9.46 10.53 15.14
N ASP A 340 -10.74 10.33 15.40
CA ASP A 340 -11.72 11.40 15.60
C ASP A 340 -12.00 12.26 14.35
N PHE A 341 -11.76 11.72 13.15
CA PHE A 341 -12.18 12.33 11.89
C PHE A 341 -13.41 11.61 11.31
N ASP A 342 -14.18 12.30 10.49
CA ASP A 342 -15.33 11.74 9.77
C ASP A 342 -15.06 11.81 8.26
N LEU A 343 -15.18 10.69 7.56
CA LEU A 343 -15.12 10.64 6.10
C LEU A 343 -16.50 10.39 5.47
N ALA A 344 -17.48 9.90 6.23
CA ALA A 344 -18.81 9.60 5.71
C ALA A 344 -19.61 10.88 5.44
N ALA A 345 -19.61 11.82 6.38
CA ALA A 345 -20.36 13.07 6.23
C ALA A 345 -19.83 13.92 5.06
N PRO A 346 -18.51 14.17 4.91
CA PRO A 346 -18.00 14.91 3.76
C PRO A 346 -18.20 14.16 2.44
N ALA A 347 -18.04 12.82 2.40
CA ALA A 347 -18.31 12.05 1.19
C ALA A 347 -19.77 12.17 0.73
N LYS A 348 -20.72 12.07 1.67
CA LYS A 348 -22.13 12.29 1.40
C LYS A 348 -22.39 13.71 0.89
N LEU A 349 -21.87 14.71 1.56
CA LEU A 349 -22.03 16.12 1.20
C LEU A 349 -21.47 16.39 -0.21
N ALA A 350 -20.27 15.87 -0.51
CA ALA A 350 -19.68 15.99 -1.83
C ALA A 350 -20.55 15.35 -2.92
N LEU A 351 -20.99 14.09 -2.73
CA LEU A 351 -21.81 13.37 -3.68
C LEU A 351 -23.19 14.03 -3.91
N ASP A 352 -23.79 14.60 -2.88
CA ASP A 352 -25.09 15.28 -3.00
C ASP A 352 -24.97 16.59 -3.80
N ASN A 353 -23.85 17.30 -3.69
CA ASN A 353 -23.62 18.63 -4.29
C ASN A 353 -22.75 18.61 -5.55
N LEU A 354 -22.08 17.49 -5.88
CA LEU A 354 -21.27 17.36 -7.08
C LEU A 354 -22.14 17.65 -8.33
N ASP A 355 -21.72 18.61 -9.15
CA ASP A 355 -22.32 18.91 -10.44
C ASP A 355 -21.24 19.01 -11.51
N MET A 356 -21.04 17.91 -12.23
CA MET A 356 -19.99 17.80 -13.25
C MET A 356 -20.25 18.68 -14.48
N SER A 357 -21.43 19.34 -14.56
CA SER A 357 -21.75 20.30 -15.63
C SER A 357 -21.21 21.69 -15.37
N LYS A 358 -20.74 21.97 -14.14
CA LYS A 358 -20.28 23.27 -13.67
C LYS A 358 -18.75 23.32 -13.48
N GLU A 359 -18.24 24.53 -13.50
CA GLU A 359 -16.86 24.87 -13.11
C GLU A 359 -16.92 26.01 -12.07
N PRO A 360 -16.49 25.80 -10.81
CA PRO A 360 -16.04 24.51 -10.22
C PRO A 360 -17.20 23.51 -10.05
N GLN A 361 -16.88 22.23 -10.02
CA GLN A 361 -17.86 21.14 -9.88
C GLN A 361 -18.53 21.10 -8.49
N LEU A 362 -17.88 21.67 -7.49
CA LEU A 362 -18.42 21.94 -6.16
C LEU A 362 -18.41 23.44 -5.92
N ALA A 363 -19.48 23.99 -5.36
CA ALA A 363 -19.53 25.38 -4.97
C ALA A 363 -18.55 25.67 -3.82
N PRO A 364 -17.92 26.86 -3.76
CA PRO A 364 -16.94 27.20 -2.70
C PRO A 364 -17.50 27.08 -1.28
N GLU A 365 -18.79 27.32 -1.09
CA GLU A 365 -19.47 27.18 0.19
C GLU A 365 -19.52 25.71 0.65
N ILE A 366 -19.57 24.77 -0.28
CA ILE A 366 -19.54 23.33 0.00
C ILE A 366 -18.12 22.92 0.41
N GLU A 367 -17.08 23.48 -0.19
CA GLU A 367 -15.67 23.18 0.18
C GLU A 367 -15.40 23.53 1.65
N ALA A 368 -15.90 24.67 2.13
CA ALA A 368 -15.79 25.04 3.53
C ALA A 368 -16.54 24.07 4.45
N GLN A 369 -17.74 23.63 4.05
CA GLN A 369 -18.52 22.65 4.80
C GLN A 369 -17.86 21.26 4.80
N LEU A 370 -17.21 20.83 3.71
CA LEU A 370 -16.45 19.58 3.64
C LEU A 370 -15.33 19.58 4.68
N THR A 371 -14.56 20.67 4.77
CA THR A 371 -13.48 20.79 5.77
C THR A 371 -14.01 20.70 7.19
N ALA A 372 -15.15 21.37 7.49
CA ALA A 372 -15.77 21.27 8.81
C ALA A 372 -16.33 19.86 9.09
N ALA A 373 -16.88 19.18 8.08
CA ALA A 373 -17.45 17.85 8.22
C ALA A 373 -16.39 16.77 8.50
N ILE A 374 -15.14 16.95 8.02
CA ILE A 374 -14.04 16.03 8.34
C ILE A 374 -13.70 16.03 9.84
N MET A 375 -13.88 17.17 10.51
CA MET A 375 -13.56 17.35 11.93
C MET A 375 -14.80 17.74 12.74
N PRO A 376 -15.76 16.80 12.96
CA PRO A 376 -17.03 17.13 13.62
C PRO A 376 -16.86 17.63 15.07
N LYS A 377 -15.74 17.29 15.70
CA LYS A 377 -15.36 17.80 17.04
C LYS A 377 -14.50 19.07 16.98
N GLY A 378 -14.28 19.63 15.78
CA GLY A 378 -13.38 20.77 15.54
C GLY A 378 -11.89 20.42 15.57
N SER A 379 -11.55 19.16 15.81
CA SER A 379 -10.17 18.67 15.87
C SER A 379 -10.10 17.18 15.55
N VAL A 380 -8.93 16.72 15.16
CA VAL A 380 -8.53 15.29 15.05
C VAL A 380 -7.59 14.95 16.19
N SER A 381 -7.56 13.67 16.57
CA SER A 381 -6.59 13.14 17.51
C SER A 381 -5.43 12.53 16.73
N ILE A 382 -4.19 12.94 17.04
CA ILE A 382 -2.95 12.40 16.48
C ILE A 382 -2.21 11.74 17.63
N GLY A 383 -1.91 10.45 17.50
CA GLY A 383 -1.25 9.64 18.52
C GLY A 383 0.11 9.14 18.07
N LEU A 384 1.02 9.08 19.00
CA LEU A 384 2.20 8.26 18.98
C LEU A 384 1.95 7.11 19.95
N GLY A 385 1.75 5.92 19.43
CA GLY A 385 1.65 4.68 20.22
C GLY A 385 3.01 4.31 20.84
N PRO A 386 3.12 3.15 21.51
CA PRO A 386 4.39 2.71 22.08
C PRO A 386 5.50 2.66 21.02
N SER A 387 6.36 3.66 21.04
CA SER A 387 7.48 3.82 20.13
C SER A 387 8.80 3.67 20.89
N GLU A 388 9.76 2.98 20.31
CA GLU A 388 11.01 2.60 20.98
C GLU A 388 12.19 2.69 20.02
N ILE A 389 13.32 3.19 20.50
CA ILE A 389 14.62 3.16 19.81
C ILE A 389 15.65 2.61 20.78
N VAL A 390 16.20 1.44 20.47
CA VAL A 390 17.21 0.77 21.30
C VAL A 390 18.52 0.74 20.55
N ALA A 391 19.57 1.21 21.21
CA ALA A 391 20.94 1.08 20.78
C ALA A 391 21.78 0.48 21.90
N LYS A 392 23.05 0.19 21.66
CA LYS A 392 23.95 -0.34 22.68
C LYS A 392 24.11 0.60 23.89
N LEU A 393 24.07 1.91 23.66
CA LEU A 393 24.29 2.94 24.69
C LEU A 393 23.00 3.49 25.28
N TYR A 394 21.84 3.30 24.65
CA TYR A 394 20.58 3.89 25.13
C TYR A 394 19.35 3.07 24.79
N ASP A 395 18.30 3.30 25.56
CA ASP A 395 16.92 2.83 25.34
C ASP A 395 16.00 4.05 25.49
N LEU A 396 15.41 4.49 24.36
CA LEU A 396 14.47 5.61 24.27
C LEU A 396 13.09 5.07 23.97
N LYS A 397 12.11 5.44 24.79
CA LYS A 397 10.69 5.15 24.55
C LYS A 397 9.88 6.43 24.54
N ALA A 398 8.87 6.46 23.69
CA ALA A 398 7.96 7.59 23.60
C ALA A 398 6.54 7.09 23.28
N GLU A 399 5.56 7.70 23.96
CA GLU A 399 4.15 7.54 23.66
C GLU A 399 3.39 8.83 24.00
N GLY A 400 2.27 9.08 23.34
CA GLY A 400 1.49 10.27 23.61
C GLY A 400 0.38 10.49 22.60
N SER A 401 -0.40 11.54 22.85
CA SER A 401 -1.41 11.99 21.90
C SER A 401 -1.63 13.49 21.99
N MET A 402 -2.07 14.06 20.88
CA MET A 402 -2.46 15.47 20.80
C MET A 402 -3.72 15.63 19.96
N THR A 403 -4.50 16.64 20.25
CA THR A 403 -5.58 17.10 19.38
C THR A 403 -5.12 18.31 18.57
N ALA A 404 -5.46 18.32 17.29
CA ALA A 404 -5.14 19.43 16.38
C ALA A 404 -6.36 19.79 15.54
N GLY A 405 -6.63 21.08 15.37
CA GLY A 405 -7.73 21.58 14.58
C GLY A 405 -7.45 22.95 13.99
N PRO A 406 -8.21 23.38 12.97
CA PRO A 406 -7.95 24.63 12.23
C PRO A 406 -8.06 25.90 13.10
N MET A 407 -8.86 25.84 14.17
CA MET A 407 -9.20 26.97 15.04
C MET A 407 -8.64 26.83 16.45
N SER A 408 -7.80 25.82 16.72
CA SER A 408 -7.25 25.54 18.05
C SER A 408 -5.75 25.32 17.99
N MET A 409 -5.04 25.78 19.00
CA MET A 409 -3.65 25.38 19.20
C MET A 409 -3.61 23.90 19.52
N PRO A 410 -2.62 23.13 18.98
CA PRO A 410 -2.45 21.74 19.32
C PRO A 410 -2.29 21.54 20.82
N ALA A 411 -3.10 20.67 21.41
CA ALA A 411 -3.06 20.37 22.84
C ALA A 411 -2.92 18.86 23.05
N GLY A 412 -2.00 18.47 23.92
CA GLY A 412 -1.74 17.05 24.12
C GLY A 412 -0.71 16.76 25.18
N ARG A 413 -0.42 15.47 25.34
CA ARG A 413 0.55 14.99 26.30
C ARG A 413 1.35 13.83 25.72
N ALA A 414 2.67 13.86 25.92
CA ALA A 414 3.57 12.76 25.59
C ALA A 414 4.43 12.41 26.80
N THR A 415 4.74 11.14 26.94
CA THR A 415 5.73 10.61 27.89
C THR A 415 6.93 10.13 27.10
N ILE A 416 8.10 10.62 27.46
CA ILE A 416 9.37 10.21 26.89
C ILE A 416 10.21 9.63 28.01
N THR A 417 10.77 8.45 27.84
CA THR A 417 11.71 7.83 28.77
C THR A 417 13.02 7.52 28.06
N LEU A 418 14.12 7.76 28.74
CA LEU A 418 15.46 7.49 28.20
C LEU A 418 16.35 6.90 29.29
N LYS A 419 17.01 5.80 28.95
CA LYS A 419 18.08 5.20 29.73
C LYS A 419 19.37 5.33 28.94
N GLY A 420 20.51 5.56 29.62
CA GLY A 420 21.81 5.64 28.97
C GLY A 420 22.21 7.05 28.45
N LEU A 421 21.56 8.13 28.94
CA LEU A 421 21.88 9.50 28.49
C LEU A 421 23.32 9.89 28.74
N ASP A 422 23.93 9.45 29.84
CA ASP A 422 25.32 9.78 30.17
C ASP A 422 26.31 9.11 29.24
N GLU A 423 26.04 7.87 28.84
CA GLU A 423 26.75 7.11 27.83
C GLU A 423 26.68 7.77 26.44
N VAL A 424 25.51 8.24 26.06
CA VAL A 424 25.32 9.01 24.82
C VAL A 424 26.13 10.30 24.86
N MET A 425 26.09 11.03 25.98
CA MET A 425 26.86 12.26 26.14
C MET A 425 28.36 12.01 26.03
N ALA A 426 28.87 10.94 26.64
CA ALA A 426 30.29 10.57 26.57
C ALA A 426 30.67 10.24 25.10
N ALA A 427 29.84 9.52 24.35
CA ALA A 427 30.08 9.21 22.95
C ALA A 427 30.07 10.48 22.07
N LEU A 428 29.13 11.41 22.29
CA LEU A 428 29.08 12.69 21.56
C LEU A 428 30.26 13.60 21.88
N GLN A 429 30.80 13.59 23.12
CA GLN A 429 32.00 14.33 23.50
C GLN A 429 33.28 13.75 22.88
N ALA A 430 33.30 12.45 22.60
CA ALA A 430 34.39 11.78 21.90
C ALA A 430 34.38 12.04 20.37
N ALA A 431 33.34 12.67 19.85
CA ALA A 431 33.23 13.03 18.43
C ALA A 431 34.31 14.07 18.05
N PRO A 432 34.85 14.00 16.81
CA PRO A 432 35.79 15.01 16.30
C PRO A 432 35.16 16.42 16.39
N PRO A 433 35.93 17.43 16.81
CA PRO A 433 35.44 18.82 16.97
C PRO A 433 34.79 19.40 15.70
N GLU A 434 35.26 18.96 14.53
CA GLU A 434 34.79 19.41 13.21
C GLU A 434 33.30 19.06 12.95
N MET A 435 32.79 18.06 13.65
CA MET A 435 31.41 17.64 13.54
C MET A 435 30.44 18.53 14.34
N GLY A 436 30.90 19.42 15.18
CA GLY A 436 30.11 20.35 15.97
C GLY A 436 29.20 19.69 17.02
N MET A 437 29.32 18.38 17.25
CA MET A 437 28.46 17.62 18.19
C MET A 437 28.56 18.13 19.63
N GLN A 438 29.70 18.69 19.99
CA GLN A 438 29.93 19.26 21.32
C GLN A 438 29.02 20.46 21.63
N GLN A 439 28.50 21.16 20.60
CA GLN A 439 27.57 22.27 20.77
C GLN A 439 26.19 21.80 21.26
N MET A 440 25.89 20.53 21.18
CA MET A 440 24.64 19.96 21.69
C MET A 440 24.69 19.72 23.21
N ALA A 441 25.86 19.64 23.80
CA ALA A 441 26.03 19.32 25.22
C ALA A 441 25.23 20.22 26.17
N PRO A 442 25.21 21.56 26.01
CA PRO A 442 24.39 22.42 26.87
C PRO A 442 22.87 22.13 26.79
N MET A 443 22.36 21.83 25.61
CA MET A 443 20.97 21.51 25.42
C MET A 443 20.60 20.20 26.12
N VAL A 444 21.47 19.19 26.01
CA VAL A 444 21.26 17.89 26.66
C VAL A 444 21.34 18.00 28.19
N ILE A 445 22.24 18.86 28.73
CA ILE A 445 22.32 19.13 30.18
C ILE A 445 21.03 19.77 30.67
N VAL A 446 20.48 20.75 29.94
CA VAL A 446 19.21 21.38 30.29
C VAL A 446 18.06 20.35 30.24
N ALA A 447 17.99 19.54 29.18
CA ALA A 447 16.98 18.47 29.07
C ALA A 447 17.10 17.48 30.25
N LYS A 448 18.34 17.06 30.60
CA LYS A 448 18.56 16.19 31.75
C LYS A 448 18.09 16.82 33.06
N GLY A 449 18.34 18.11 33.25
CA GLY A 449 17.92 18.86 34.45
C GLY A 449 16.41 18.96 34.61
N MET A 450 15.64 18.87 33.51
CA MET A 450 14.17 18.86 33.52
C MET A 450 13.57 17.46 33.69
N ALA A 451 14.35 16.39 33.58
CA ALA A 451 13.87 15.03 33.70
C ALA A 451 13.54 14.65 35.16
N LYS A 452 12.59 13.74 35.31
CA LYS A 452 12.40 12.99 36.56
C LYS A 452 13.25 11.72 36.51
N ALA A 453 14.19 11.59 37.45
CA ALA A 453 15.05 10.41 37.51
C ALA A 453 14.34 9.26 38.27
N GLY A 454 14.32 8.09 37.66
CA GLY A 454 13.90 6.83 38.28
C GLY A 454 15.04 6.19 39.07
N ALA A 455 14.72 5.23 39.94
CA ALA A 455 15.70 4.52 40.76
C ALA A 455 16.65 3.65 39.95
N ASP A 456 16.27 3.26 38.73
CA ASP A 456 17.05 2.46 37.77
C ASP A 456 17.87 3.29 36.79
N GLY A 457 17.95 4.60 37.00
CA GLY A 457 18.65 5.55 36.13
C GLY A 457 17.85 5.99 34.90
N THR A 458 16.61 5.57 34.76
CA THR A 458 15.71 6.03 33.68
C THR A 458 15.31 7.49 33.91
N LEU A 459 15.44 8.30 32.88
CA LEU A 459 14.98 9.69 32.86
C LEU A 459 13.61 9.76 32.18
N THR A 460 12.68 10.51 32.79
CA THR A 460 11.31 10.64 32.27
C THR A 460 10.95 12.12 32.08
N TRP A 461 10.45 12.44 30.90
CA TRP A 461 9.87 13.71 30.55
C TRP A 461 8.38 13.51 30.25
N ILE A 462 7.53 14.28 30.88
CA ILE A 462 6.13 14.44 30.52
C ILE A 462 6.03 15.80 29.84
N VAL A 463 5.79 15.78 28.54
CA VAL A 463 5.64 16.98 27.72
C VAL A 463 4.16 17.23 27.49
N GLU A 464 3.68 18.41 27.85
CA GLU A 464 2.27 18.80 27.68
C GLU A 464 2.22 20.08 26.87
N SER A 465 1.41 20.10 25.81
CA SER A 465 1.02 21.31 25.12
C SER A 465 -0.40 21.71 25.55
N THR A 466 -0.58 22.99 25.83
CA THR A 466 -1.88 23.53 26.32
C THR A 466 -2.64 24.22 25.20
N PRO A 467 -3.98 24.29 25.26
CA PRO A 467 -4.79 25.02 24.28
C PRO A 467 -4.44 26.51 24.14
N GLN A 468 -3.71 27.08 25.11
CA GLN A 468 -3.23 28.46 25.12
C GLN A 468 -1.84 28.61 24.47
N GLY A 469 -1.27 27.54 23.90
CA GLY A 469 0.05 27.52 23.24
C GLY A 469 1.24 27.41 24.20
N GLY A 470 1.02 27.15 25.49
CA GLY A 470 2.08 26.87 26.46
C GLY A 470 2.62 25.43 26.27
N VAL A 471 3.92 25.24 26.49
CA VAL A 471 4.56 23.93 26.56
C VAL A 471 5.13 23.71 27.97
N LEU A 472 4.66 22.65 28.60
CA LEU A 472 5.13 22.24 29.93
C LEU A 472 6.00 20.98 29.79
N VAL A 473 7.12 20.96 30.50
CA VAL A 473 7.94 19.76 30.66
C VAL A 473 8.00 19.41 32.14
N ASN A 474 7.45 18.26 32.51
CA ASN A 474 7.27 17.86 33.92
C ASN A 474 6.58 18.94 34.80
N GLY A 475 5.67 19.73 34.19
CA GLY A 475 4.94 20.80 34.85
C GLY A 475 5.65 22.17 34.85
N VAL A 476 6.87 22.26 34.28
CA VAL A 476 7.60 23.54 34.15
C VAL A 476 7.32 24.15 32.78
N ASP A 477 6.85 25.37 32.74
CA ASP A 477 6.57 26.11 31.49
C ASP A 477 7.88 26.55 30.83
N VAL A 478 8.22 25.87 29.71
CA VAL A 478 9.46 26.13 28.97
C VAL A 478 9.33 27.23 27.92
N THR A 479 8.10 27.66 27.59
CA THR A 479 7.90 28.79 26.67
C THR A 479 8.40 30.11 27.25
N LYS A 480 8.44 30.23 28.56
CA LYS A 480 8.95 31.39 29.29
C LYS A 480 10.48 31.36 29.48
N MET A 481 11.15 30.25 29.20
CA MET A 481 12.58 30.13 29.40
C MET A 481 13.41 30.59 28.18
N GLY A 482 12.81 30.72 26.99
CA GLY A 482 13.48 31.16 25.74
C GLY A 482 13.43 32.65 25.44
N GLY A 483 12.91 33.47 26.33
CA GLY A 483 12.63 34.91 26.14
C GLY A 483 13.51 35.84 26.99
N GLN A 484 14.82 35.58 27.13
CA GLN A 484 15.78 36.57 27.61
C GLN A 484 16.90 36.78 26.63
#